data_47db95e0f679f52adbffa53497c20031
#
_entry.id   47db95e0f679f52adbffa53497c20031
#
_cell.length_a   1.000
_cell.length_b   1.000
_cell.length_c   1.000
_cell.angle_alpha   90.00
_cell.angle_beta   90.00
_cell.angle_gamma   90.00
#
_symmetry.space_group_name_H-M   'P 1'
#
loop_
_entity.id
_entity.type
_entity.pdbx_description
1 polymer ?
#
loop_
_entity_poly.entity_id
_entity_poly.type
_entity_poly.pdbx_seq_one_letter_code
_entity_poly.pdbx_strand_id
1 'polypeptide(L)'
;YRQAHYSAFLTPNLDDKERSLGIAYSDVEAAFDYFLKNYNQGRPFIVAGHSQGTLHAARLLKHKIIGTPLQQRLVVAYLPGMAIPADSLAGLPVCVDSNSVGCFVSWSTYLRGYKPPYFEKTLAKAVAVNPISWEVATPFPAPDTGIAEGPLVPRERHRGAVLRPF
;
A
#
# COMPACT_ATOMS: atom_id res chain seq x y z
N TYR A 1 6.21 -1.06 16.38
CA TYR A 1 4.89 -0.63 16.84
C TYR A 1 4.06 -1.83 17.34
N ARG A 2 3.11 -1.56 18.21
CA ARG A 2 2.15 -2.58 18.67
C ARG A 2 1.23 -2.93 17.52
N GLN A 3 1.39 -4.10 16.94
CA GLN A 3 0.56 -4.55 15.84
C GLN A 3 -0.83 -4.95 16.38
N ALA A 4 -1.90 -4.51 15.73
CA ALA A 4 -3.23 -5.00 16.02
C ALA A 4 -3.34 -6.49 15.64
N HIS A 5 -3.97 -7.28 16.50
CA HIS A 5 -4.17 -8.71 16.25
C HIS A 5 -5.06 -8.91 15.01
N TYR A 6 -4.86 -10.03 14.30
CA TYR A 6 -5.61 -10.32 13.07
C TYR A 6 -7.13 -10.32 13.26
N SER A 7 -7.62 -10.70 14.46
CA SER A 7 -9.05 -10.63 14.79
C SER A 7 -9.66 -9.24 14.64
N ALA A 8 -8.86 -8.16 14.74
CA ALA A 8 -9.34 -6.80 14.50
C ALA A 8 -9.88 -6.60 13.06
N PHE A 9 -9.44 -7.42 12.09
CA PHE A 9 -9.97 -7.39 10.73
C PHE A 9 -11.22 -8.23 10.54
N LEU A 10 -11.51 -9.16 11.47
CA LEU A 10 -12.61 -10.11 11.40
C LEU A 10 -13.77 -9.72 12.31
N THR A 11 -13.56 -8.83 13.26
CA THR A 11 -14.62 -8.41 14.19
C THR A 11 -15.72 -7.64 13.46
N PRO A 12 -17.00 -7.95 13.74
CA PRO A 12 -18.11 -7.13 13.26
C PRO A 12 -18.23 -5.80 14.02
N ASN A 13 -17.56 -5.67 15.17
CA ASN A 13 -17.55 -4.44 15.98
C ASN A 13 -16.55 -3.44 15.38
N LEU A 14 -17.08 -2.40 14.73
CA LEU A 14 -16.28 -1.37 14.09
C LEU A 14 -15.50 -0.52 15.10
N ASP A 15 -16.05 -0.27 16.29
CA ASP A 15 -15.36 0.53 17.32
C ASP A 15 -14.13 -0.19 17.86
N ASP A 16 -14.23 -1.50 18.12
CA ASP A 16 -13.09 -2.31 18.56
C ASP A 16 -12.00 -2.38 17.48
N LYS A 17 -12.41 -2.50 16.22
CA LYS A 17 -11.49 -2.46 15.07
C LYS A 17 -10.75 -1.13 15.00
N GLU A 18 -11.49 -0.02 15.00
CA GLU A 18 -10.90 1.32 14.91
C GLU A 18 -10.00 1.62 16.12
N ARG A 19 -10.40 1.22 17.32
CA ARG A 19 -9.59 1.39 18.53
C ARG A 19 -8.30 0.58 18.46
N SER A 20 -8.36 -0.67 18.03
CA SER A 20 -7.17 -1.52 17.91
C SER A 20 -6.20 -0.99 16.87
N LEU A 21 -6.69 -0.61 15.69
CA LEU A 21 -5.88 -0.01 14.63
C LEU A 21 -5.38 1.39 15.00
N GLY A 22 -6.17 2.16 15.75
CA GLY A 22 -5.78 3.48 16.26
C GLY A 22 -4.59 3.42 17.22
N ILE A 23 -4.59 2.46 18.15
CA ILE A 23 -3.46 2.21 19.05
C ILE A 23 -2.21 1.84 18.27
N ALA A 24 -2.33 0.93 17.29
CA ALA A 24 -1.20 0.56 16.44
C ALA A 24 -0.68 1.75 15.62
N TYR A 25 -1.58 2.56 15.09
CA TYR A 25 -1.21 3.75 14.32
C TYR A 25 -0.50 4.81 15.17
N SER A 26 -0.90 5.01 16.42
CA SER A 26 -0.26 6.01 17.29
C SER A 26 1.24 5.73 17.50
N ASP A 27 1.64 4.45 17.54
CA ASP A 27 3.06 4.08 17.62
C ASP A 27 3.81 4.42 16.33
N VAL A 28 3.16 4.19 15.17
CA VAL A 28 3.75 4.51 13.85
C VAL A 28 3.93 6.02 13.69
N GLU A 29 2.93 6.80 14.09
CA GLU A 29 2.98 8.26 14.05
C GLU A 29 4.09 8.80 14.96
N ALA A 30 4.17 8.33 16.21
CA ALA A 30 5.21 8.72 17.15
C ALA A 30 6.61 8.34 16.65
N ALA A 31 6.76 7.16 16.05
CA ALA A 31 8.04 6.72 15.48
C ALA A 31 8.45 7.58 14.27
N PHE A 32 7.49 7.97 13.43
CA PHE A 32 7.74 8.86 12.29
C PHE A 32 8.17 10.26 12.75
N ASP A 33 7.49 10.83 13.73
CA ASP A 33 7.87 12.14 14.31
C ASP A 33 9.27 12.07 14.93
N TYR A 34 9.57 10.99 15.64
CA TYR A 34 10.91 10.75 16.20
C TYR A 34 11.98 10.62 15.12
N PHE A 35 11.70 9.89 14.05
CA PHE A 35 12.58 9.76 12.89
C PHE A 35 12.87 11.12 12.25
N LEU A 36 11.84 11.93 11.99
CA LEU A 36 12.00 13.25 11.40
C LEU A 36 12.87 14.16 12.24
N LYS A 37 12.64 14.13 13.56
CA LYS A 37 13.34 14.99 14.52
C LYS A 37 14.81 14.60 14.69
N ASN A 38 15.12 13.32 14.75
CA ASN A 38 16.44 12.85 15.22
C ASN A 38 17.32 12.27 14.12
N TYR A 39 16.75 11.77 13.03
CA TYR A 39 17.51 10.99 12.03
C TYR A 39 17.38 11.52 10.60
N ASN A 40 16.25 12.08 10.22
CA ASN A 40 16.01 12.42 8.81
C ASN A 40 16.85 13.61 8.32
N GLN A 41 17.11 14.61 9.16
CA GLN A 41 17.95 15.78 8.83
C GLN A 41 17.52 16.50 7.53
N GLY A 42 16.23 16.58 7.27
CA GLY A 42 15.72 17.24 6.06
C GLY A 42 15.81 16.44 4.77
N ARG A 43 16.34 15.22 4.79
CA ARG A 43 16.52 14.39 3.58
C ARG A 43 15.19 13.91 3.00
N PRO A 44 15.15 13.62 1.69
CA PRO A 44 14.06 12.86 1.10
C PRO A 44 13.88 11.50 1.79
N PHE A 45 12.65 10.97 1.77
CA PHE A 45 12.33 9.70 2.42
C PHE A 45 11.32 8.89 1.60
N ILE A 46 11.30 7.59 1.85
CA ILE A 46 10.35 6.62 1.32
C ILE A 46 9.43 6.18 2.45
N VAL A 47 8.14 6.05 2.17
CA VAL A 47 7.18 5.39 3.06
C VAL A 47 6.88 4.00 2.49
N ALA A 48 7.02 2.96 3.30
CA ALA A 48 6.70 1.60 2.87
C ALA A 48 5.93 0.85 3.95
N GLY A 49 4.92 0.11 3.54
CA GLY A 49 4.13 -0.75 4.41
C GLY A 49 3.63 -1.97 3.67
N HIS A 50 3.28 -3.04 4.38
CA HIS A 50 2.63 -4.22 3.82
C HIS A 50 1.44 -4.62 4.69
N SER A 51 0.32 -4.99 4.07
CA SER A 51 -0.89 -5.44 4.76
C SER A 51 -1.36 -4.42 5.81
N GLN A 52 -1.38 -4.74 7.09
CA GLN A 52 -1.70 -3.79 8.16
C GLN A 52 -0.78 -2.56 8.14
N GLY A 53 0.51 -2.75 7.81
CA GLY A 53 1.46 -1.64 7.64
C GLY A 53 1.06 -0.69 6.52
N THR A 54 0.44 -1.17 5.44
CA THR A 54 -0.12 -0.34 4.38
C THR A 54 -1.25 0.56 4.88
N LEU A 55 -2.13 0.05 5.75
CA LEU A 55 -3.20 0.88 6.36
C LEU A 55 -2.60 2.02 7.19
N HIS A 56 -1.59 1.72 8.00
CA HIS A 56 -0.92 2.73 8.81
C HIS A 56 -0.12 3.72 7.96
N ALA A 57 0.56 3.25 6.92
CA ALA A 57 1.28 4.11 5.96
C ALA A 57 0.31 5.05 5.23
N ALA A 58 -0.83 4.54 4.74
CA ALA A 58 -1.85 5.38 4.10
C ALA A 58 -2.42 6.43 5.06
N ARG A 59 -2.65 6.06 6.33
CA ARG A 59 -3.08 7.00 7.36
C ARG A 59 -2.01 8.05 7.67
N LEU A 60 -0.75 7.64 7.74
CA LEU A 60 0.39 8.55 7.94
C LEU A 60 0.50 9.56 6.79
N LEU A 61 0.39 9.08 5.54
CA LEU A 61 0.38 9.95 4.37
C LEU A 61 -0.70 11.02 4.47
N LYS A 62 -1.93 10.64 4.81
CA LYS A 62 -3.06 11.58 4.95
C LYS A 62 -2.88 12.61 6.06
N HIS A 63 -2.38 12.18 7.20
CA HIS A 63 -2.40 13.02 8.41
C HIS A 63 -1.13 13.86 8.56
N LYS A 64 0.00 13.40 8.03
CA LYS A 64 1.29 14.03 8.29
C LYS A 64 2.00 14.55 7.04
N ILE A 65 1.71 14.01 5.86
CA ILE A 65 2.53 14.24 4.67
C ILE A 65 1.78 15.03 3.60
N ILE A 66 0.62 14.55 3.17
CA ILE A 66 -0.16 15.19 2.10
C ILE A 66 -0.58 16.60 2.53
N GLY A 67 -0.35 17.58 1.64
CA GLY A 67 -0.66 18.98 1.90
C GLY A 67 0.30 19.70 2.86
N THR A 68 1.38 19.05 3.29
CA THR A 68 2.40 19.65 4.16
C THR A 68 3.74 19.77 3.43
N PRO A 69 4.73 20.54 3.97
CA PRO A 69 6.07 20.61 3.38
C PRO A 69 6.79 19.26 3.28
N LEU A 70 6.36 18.25 4.04
CA LEU A 70 6.91 16.90 3.97
C LEU A 70 6.60 16.21 2.64
N GLN A 71 5.50 16.56 1.98
CA GLN A 71 5.14 15.99 0.69
C GLN A 71 6.21 16.23 -0.37
N GLN A 72 6.87 17.39 -0.37
CA GLN A 72 7.96 17.70 -1.30
C GLN A 72 9.22 16.85 -1.09
N ARG A 73 9.30 16.17 0.05
CA ARG A 73 10.42 15.30 0.43
C ARG A 73 10.07 13.81 0.29
N LEU A 74 8.83 13.50 0.00
CA LEU A 74 8.41 12.11 -0.27
C LEU A 74 8.92 11.68 -1.64
N VAL A 75 9.77 10.66 -1.68
CA VAL A 75 10.21 10.05 -2.95
C VAL A 75 9.09 9.19 -3.49
N VAL A 76 8.64 8.20 -2.74
CA VAL A 76 7.58 7.27 -3.13
C VAL A 76 6.95 6.63 -1.89
N ALA A 77 5.67 6.26 -1.99
CA ALA A 77 5.01 5.42 -1.01
C ALA A 77 4.68 4.05 -1.60
N TYR A 78 5.24 2.97 -1.02
CA TYR A 78 4.94 1.58 -1.37
C TYR A 78 3.85 1.03 -0.44
N LEU A 79 2.68 0.70 -0.99
CA LEU A 79 1.46 0.35 -0.24
C LEU A 79 0.87 -1.01 -0.66
N PRO A 80 1.66 -2.11 -0.72
CA PRO A 80 1.16 -3.41 -1.13
C PRO A 80 0.31 -4.12 -0.07
N GLY A 81 -0.52 -5.06 -0.54
CA GLY A 81 -1.24 -6.01 0.29
C GLY A 81 -2.55 -5.51 0.90
N MET A 82 -2.98 -4.29 0.57
CA MET A 82 -4.29 -3.72 0.92
C MET A 82 -4.88 -2.97 -0.26
N ALA A 83 -6.21 -2.92 -0.32
CA ALA A 83 -6.91 -2.12 -1.32
C ALA A 83 -6.76 -0.62 -1.00
N ILE A 84 -6.11 0.12 -1.88
CA ILE A 84 -5.97 1.58 -1.79
C ILE A 84 -6.69 2.20 -3.00
N PRO A 85 -7.91 2.70 -2.86
CA PRO A 85 -8.59 3.44 -3.93
C PRO A 85 -7.81 4.69 -4.33
N ALA A 86 -7.84 5.06 -5.62
CA ALA A 86 -7.08 6.18 -6.15
C ALA A 86 -7.43 7.53 -5.48
N ASP A 87 -8.69 7.70 -5.11
CA ASP A 87 -9.21 8.88 -4.43
C ASP A 87 -8.91 8.90 -2.93
N SER A 88 -8.50 7.76 -2.36
CA SER A 88 -8.24 7.66 -0.93
C SER A 88 -7.04 8.47 -0.46
N LEU A 89 -6.10 8.78 -1.34
CA LEU A 89 -4.92 9.62 -1.08
C LEU A 89 -4.97 10.90 -1.93
N ALA A 90 -6.11 11.59 -1.91
CA ALA A 90 -6.28 12.84 -2.64
C ALA A 90 -5.13 13.82 -2.36
N GLY A 91 -4.50 14.33 -3.42
CA GLY A 91 -3.30 15.18 -3.33
C GLY A 91 -1.97 14.43 -3.48
N LEU A 92 -1.98 13.09 -3.55
CA LEU A 92 -0.81 12.29 -3.88
C LEU A 92 -1.10 11.46 -5.14
N PRO A 93 -0.39 11.66 -6.26
CA PRO A 93 -0.64 10.94 -7.50
C PRO A 93 -0.20 9.46 -7.42
N VAL A 94 -0.76 8.63 -8.28
CA VAL A 94 -0.25 7.29 -8.55
C VAL A 94 1.03 7.41 -9.39
N CYS A 95 2.05 6.63 -9.08
CA CYS A 95 3.25 6.56 -9.92
C CYS A 95 2.93 5.86 -11.25
N VAL A 96 3.43 6.39 -12.35
CA VAL A 96 3.13 5.90 -13.71
C VAL A 96 4.35 5.38 -14.46
N ASP A 97 5.54 5.59 -13.90
CA ASP A 97 6.82 5.09 -14.43
C ASP A 97 7.89 4.99 -13.33
N SER A 98 9.04 4.41 -13.67
CA SER A 98 10.15 4.19 -12.74
C SER A 98 10.86 5.46 -12.26
N ASN A 99 10.63 6.61 -12.91
CA ASN A 99 11.24 7.89 -12.56
C ASN A 99 10.27 8.79 -11.78
N SER A 100 9.02 8.37 -11.62
CA SER A 100 8.00 9.11 -10.88
C SER A 100 8.41 9.27 -9.42
N VAL A 101 8.30 10.50 -8.91
CA VAL A 101 8.54 10.84 -7.51
C VAL A 101 7.37 11.62 -6.93
N GLY A 102 7.25 11.65 -5.59
CA GLY A 102 6.13 12.31 -4.93
C GLY A 102 4.80 11.62 -5.19
N CYS A 103 4.81 10.30 -5.34
CA CYS A 103 3.67 9.48 -5.73
C CYS A 103 3.56 8.19 -4.90
N PHE A 104 2.53 7.40 -5.12
CA PHE A 104 2.39 6.10 -4.48
C PHE A 104 2.16 4.97 -5.48
N VAL A 105 2.55 3.76 -5.09
CA VAL A 105 2.23 2.51 -5.76
C VAL A 105 1.51 1.57 -4.80
N SER A 106 0.56 0.82 -5.31
CA SER A 106 -0.16 -0.21 -4.55
C SER A 106 -0.41 -1.42 -5.44
N TRP A 107 -0.42 -2.59 -4.86
CA TRP A 107 -0.82 -3.84 -5.51
C TRP A 107 -1.20 -4.90 -4.49
N SER A 108 -1.89 -5.93 -4.94
CA SER A 108 -2.17 -7.13 -4.16
C SER A 108 -1.74 -8.36 -4.95
N THR A 109 -1.28 -9.40 -4.25
CA THR A 109 -0.78 -10.63 -4.86
C THR A 109 -1.69 -11.79 -4.52
N TYR A 110 -2.12 -12.54 -5.53
CA TYR A 110 -2.97 -13.72 -5.41
C TYR A 110 -2.46 -14.84 -6.31
N LEU A 111 -2.92 -16.05 -6.05
CA LEU A 111 -2.67 -17.17 -6.95
C LEU A 111 -3.30 -16.92 -8.32
N ARG A 112 -2.64 -17.34 -9.39
CA ARG A 112 -3.17 -17.26 -10.74
C ARG A 112 -4.54 -17.92 -10.82
N GLY A 113 -5.52 -17.23 -11.41
CA GLY A 113 -6.90 -17.71 -11.54
C GLY A 113 -7.75 -17.59 -10.27
N TYR A 114 -7.18 -17.20 -9.14
CA TYR A 114 -7.95 -16.98 -7.93
C TYR A 114 -8.49 -15.55 -7.87
N LYS A 115 -9.81 -15.43 -7.71
CA LYS A 115 -10.49 -14.17 -7.46
C LYS A 115 -11.07 -14.23 -6.03
N PRO A 116 -10.59 -13.40 -5.10
CA PRO A 116 -11.09 -13.45 -3.73
C PRO A 116 -12.57 -13.02 -3.66
N PRO A 117 -13.37 -13.56 -2.73
CA PRO A 117 -14.79 -13.26 -2.62
C PRO A 117 -15.10 -11.76 -2.40
N TYR A 118 -14.17 -11.02 -1.82
CA TYR A 118 -14.29 -9.58 -1.56
C TYR A 118 -13.79 -8.69 -2.70
N PHE A 119 -13.40 -9.28 -3.84
CA PHE A 119 -12.81 -8.55 -4.97
C PHE A 119 -13.68 -7.37 -5.41
N GLU A 120 -14.93 -7.61 -5.76
CA GLU A 120 -15.82 -6.55 -6.28
C GLU A 120 -16.07 -5.44 -5.25
N LYS A 121 -16.12 -5.81 -3.97
CA LYS A 121 -16.41 -4.86 -2.89
C LYS A 121 -15.22 -3.96 -2.57
N THR A 122 -13.99 -4.49 -2.62
CA THR A 122 -12.82 -3.79 -2.10
C THR A 122 -11.73 -3.56 -3.13
N LEU A 123 -11.40 -4.57 -3.95
CA LEU A 123 -10.26 -4.51 -4.87
C LEU A 123 -10.60 -3.88 -6.21
N ALA A 124 -11.86 -3.96 -6.65
CA ALA A 124 -12.27 -3.44 -7.95
C ALA A 124 -12.04 -1.93 -8.16
N LYS A 125 -11.88 -1.16 -7.09
CA LYS A 125 -11.58 0.27 -7.13
C LYS A 125 -10.17 0.61 -6.65
N ALA A 126 -9.38 -0.39 -6.29
CA ALA A 126 -8.04 -0.18 -5.77
C ALA A 126 -7.05 0.11 -6.90
N VAL A 127 -6.08 0.96 -6.61
CA VAL A 127 -4.93 1.16 -7.49
C VAL A 127 -4.14 -0.14 -7.58
N ALA A 128 -3.75 -0.50 -8.80
CA ALA A 128 -2.83 -1.58 -9.04
C ALA A 128 -1.74 -1.13 -10.01
N VAL A 129 -0.53 -1.01 -9.51
CA VAL A 129 0.67 -0.71 -10.29
C VAL A 129 1.53 -1.95 -10.30
N ASN A 130 1.93 -2.41 -11.48
CA ASN A 130 2.93 -3.45 -11.58
C ASN A 130 4.29 -2.89 -11.12
N PRO A 131 4.89 -3.37 -10.03
CA PRO A 131 6.12 -2.79 -9.50
C PRO A 131 7.36 -3.05 -10.37
N ILE A 132 7.21 -3.76 -11.49
CA ILE A 132 8.29 -4.09 -12.43
C ILE A 132 8.16 -3.26 -13.70
N SER A 133 7.00 -3.33 -14.36
CA SER A 133 6.75 -2.58 -15.61
C SER A 133 6.27 -1.15 -15.35
N TRP A 134 5.82 -0.84 -14.13
CA TRP A 134 5.19 0.43 -13.74
C TRP A 134 3.87 0.72 -14.46
N GLU A 135 3.32 -0.28 -15.14
CA GLU A 135 2.00 -0.15 -15.75
C GLU A 135 0.93 -0.04 -14.68
N VAL A 136 0.04 0.93 -14.85
CA VAL A 136 -1.13 1.11 -14.01
C VAL A 136 -2.30 0.36 -14.63
N ALA A 137 -2.83 -0.61 -13.92
CA ALA A 137 -4.02 -1.31 -14.37
C ALA A 137 -5.27 -0.45 -14.12
N THR A 138 -5.88 0.07 -15.20
CA THR A 138 -7.14 0.82 -15.17
C THR A 138 -7.95 0.56 -16.44
N PRO A 139 -9.22 0.27 -16.34
CA PRO A 139 -9.90 -0.52 -15.32
C PRO A 139 -9.39 -1.95 -15.37
N PHE A 140 -9.52 -2.72 -14.33
CA PHE A 140 -8.98 -4.08 -14.19
C PHE A 140 -8.84 -4.84 -15.50
N PRO A 141 -7.62 -5.31 -15.88
CA PRO A 141 -7.50 -6.22 -16.99
C PRO A 141 -8.34 -7.47 -16.72
N ALA A 142 -8.96 -8.00 -17.74
CA ALA A 142 -9.59 -9.30 -17.71
C ALA A 142 -8.61 -10.33 -17.08
N PRO A 143 -9.09 -11.41 -16.45
CA PRO A 143 -8.29 -12.34 -15.67
C PRO A 143 -7.01 -12.88 -16.33
N ASP A 144 -6.88 -12.72 -17.64
CA ASP A 144 -5.79 -13.30 -18.45
C ASP A 144 -4.76 -12.29 -18.96
N THR A 145 -4.88 -11.01 -18.66
CA THR A 145 -3.95 -10.01 -19.18
C THR A 145 -3.00 -9.51 -18.09
N GLY A 146 -1.72 -9.78 -18.27
CA GLY A 146 -0.67 -9.17 -17.48
C GLY A 146 -0.16 -10.00 -16.31
N ILE A 147 0.61 -11.04 -16.61
CA ILE A 147 1.45 -11.72 -15.63
C ILE A 147 2.76 -10.94 -15.56
N ALA A 148 2.97 -10.20 -14.47
CA ALA A 148 4.29 -9.71 -14.17
C ALA A 148 5.11 -10.86 -13.57
N GLU A 149 5.95 -11.47 -14.37
CA GLU A 149 7.00 -12.34 -13.84
C GLU A 149 8.12 -11.44 -13.30
N GLY A 150 8.25 -11.38 -12.00
CA GLY A 150 9.28 -10.59 -11.35
C GLY A 150 10.45 -11.44 -10.87
N PRO A 151 11.65 -10.84 -10.73
CA PRO A 151 12.85 -11.53 -10.24
C PRO A 151 12.71 -11.99 -8.76
N LEU A 152 11.68 -11.57 -8.07
CA LEU A 152 11.40 -11.95 -6.67
C LEU A 152 10.55 -13.23 -6.54
N VAL A 153 10.11 -13.83 -7.63
CA VAL A 153 9.46 -15.14 -7.60
C VAL A 153 10.55 -16.19 -7.82
N PRO A 154 10.94 -16.95 -6.78
CA PRO A 154 11.87 -18.06 -6.97
C PRO A 154 11.26 -19.04 -7.97
N ARG A 155 11.89 -19.19 -9.12
CA ARG A 155 11.39 -20.01 -10.26
C ARG A 155 11.06 -21.45 -9.91
N GLU A 156 11.54 -21.98 -8.78
CA GLU A 156 11.54 -23.41 -8.52
C GLU A 156 10.67 -23.90 -7.36
N ARG A 157 10.10 -23.03 -6.49
CA ARG A 157 9.37 -23.49 -5.30
C ARG A 157 7.94 -22.98 -5.12
N HIS A 158 7.49 -22.01 -5.88
CA HIS A 158 6.11 -21.52 -5.82
C HIS A 158 5.46 -21.49 -7.20
N ARG A 159 5.13 -22.67 -7.72
CA ARG A 159 4.27 -22.76 -8.89
C ARG A 159 2.91 -22.14 -8.57
N GLY A 160 2.74 -20.87 -8.87
CA GLY A 160 1.43 -20.24 -8.80
C GLY A 160 1.30 -18.90 -8.07
N ALA A 161 2.33 -18.39 -7.40
CA ALA A 161 2.29 -17.01 -6.91
C ALA A 161 2.64 -16.06 -8.06
N VAL A 162 1.69 -15.26 -8.48
CA VAL A 162 1.89 -14.26 -9.55
C VAL A 162 1.53 -12.91 -8.97
N LEU A 163 2.45 -11.94 -9.12
CA LEU A 163 2.10 -10.54 -8.93
C LEU A 163 1.09 -10.19 -10.02
N ARG A 164 -0.16 -10.02 -9.66
CA ARG A 164 -1.15 -9.41 -10.53
C ARG A 164 -1.35 -7.98 -10.08
N PRO A 165 -1.12 -7.01 -10.95
CA PRO A 165 -1.77 -5.73 -10.77
C PRO A 165 -3.28 -6.00 -10.86
N PHE A 166 -4.02 -5.57 -9.87
CA PHE A 166 -5.46 -5.53 -9.89
C PHE A 166 -5.91 -4.12 -10.17
#